data_e506541797a3df5f23bb1a50ec7d17c4
#
_entry.id   e506541797a3df5f23bb1a50ec7d17c4
#
_cell.length_a   1.000
_cell.length_b   1.000
_cell.length_c   1.000
_cell.angle_alpha   90.00
_cell.angle_beta   90.00
_cell.angle_gamma   90.00
#
_symmetry.space_group_name_H-M   'P 1'
#
loop_
_entity.id
_entity.type
_entity.pdbx_description
1 polymer ?
#
loop_
_entity_poly.entity_id
_entity_poly.type
_entity_poly.pdbx_seq_one_letter_code
_entity_poly.pdbx_strand_id
1 'polypeptide(L)'
;MGLFINTLPLRLDLDGTGVEACARQTQVRLAELLHHEHASLAMAQRCSAVDASLPLFNTLLNYRHIYTPDRVASESSDKPLDGIEWLGAEERSNYPLTLSVEDFGNDLGLTVQAAHPLSPELVCDYMLRTLEQLVEALEYSPGMPVRQLDILPPKERDALLKDWIEASRAQAET
;
A
#
# COMPACT_ATOMS: atom_id res chain seq x y z
N MET A 1 -30.41 -1.65 5.61
CA MET A 1 -29.14 -1.06 5.13
C MET A 1 -28.01 -1.67 5.93
N GLY A 2 -26.92 -2.10 5.30
CA GLY A 2 -25.74 -2.70 5.95
C GLY A 2 -24.46 -2.21 5.27
N LEU A 3 -23.31 -2.51 5.87
CA LEU A 3 -22.01 -2.28 5.27
C LEU A 3 -21.77 -3.35 4.18
N PHE A 4 -21.58 -2.89 2.94
CA PHE A 4 -21.28 -3.74 1.79
C PHE A 4 -19.78 -3.64 1.41
N ILE A 5 -18.91 -3.53 2.43
CA ILE A 5 -17.47 -3.52 2.23
C ILE A 5 -16.98 -4.97 2.17
N ASN A 6 -16.26 -5.31 1.10
CA ASN A 6 -15.64 -6.61 0.95
C ASN A 6 -14.14 -6.45 0.71
N THR A 7 -13.37 -7.45 1.14
CA THR A 7 -11.93 -7.51 0.93
C THR A 7 -11.61 -8.68 0.03
N LEU A 8 -10.95 -8.43 -1.09
CA LEU A 8 -10.62 -9.42 -2.09
C LEU A 8 -9.10 -9.57 -2.25
N PRO A 9 -8.59 -10.80 -2.47
CA PRO A 9 -7.17 -11.01 -2.73
C PRO A 9 -6.81 -10.51 -4.12
N LEU A 10 -5.73 -9.74 -4.23
CA LEU A 10 -5.11 -9.36 -5.49
C LEU A 10 -3.74 -10.02 -5.59
N ARG A 11 -3.52 -10.81 -6.65
CA ARG A 11 -2.22 -11.41 -6.94
C ARG A 11 -1.55 -10.67 -8.10
N LEU A 12 -0.32 -10.21 -7.86
CA LEU A 12 0.55 -9.62 -8.86
C LEU A 12 1.82 -10.45 -9.00
N ASP A 13 2.23 -10.71 -10.25
CA ASP A 13 3.47 -11.42 -10.55
C ASP A 13 4.54 -10.38 -10.88
N LEU A 14 5.49 -10.18 -9.97
CA LEU A 14 6.60 -9.22 -10.10
C LEU A 14 7.82 -9.92 -10.71
N ASP A 15 7.70 -10.25 -11.98
CA ASP A 15 8.75 -10.94 -12.76
C ASP A 15 9.61 -9.96 -13.57
N GLY A 16 10.05 -10.40 -14.74
CA GLY A 16 10.78 -9.58 -15.72
C GLY A 16 9.91 -8.63 -16.54
N THR A 17 8.61 -8.49 -16.22
CA THR A 17 7.67 -7.63 -16.94
C THR A 17 8.06 -6.15 -16.75
N GLY A 18 8.01 -5.37 -17.82
CA GLY A 18 8.28 -3.94 -17.78
C GLY A 18 7.24 -3.17 -16.95
N VAL A 19 7.65 -2.05 -16.37
CA VAL A 19 6.83 -1.23 -15.46
C VAL A 19 5.50 -0.84 -16.07
N GLU A 20 5.47 -0.36 -17.32
CA GLU A 20 4.22 0.02 -17.99
C GLU A 20 3.29 -1.19 -18.20
N ALA A 21 3.84 -2.30 -18.66
CA ALA A 21 3.05 -3.52 -18.86
C ALA A 21 2.50 -4.06 -17.55
N CYS A 22 3.29 -4.00 -16.45
CA CYS A 22 2.86 -4.38 -15.11
C CYS A 22 1.71 -3.50 -14.63
N ALA A 23 1.80 -2.18 -14.79
CA ALA A 23 0.73 -1.24 -14.44
C ALA A 23 -0.56 -1.55 -15.20
N ARG A 24 -0.49 -1.77 -16.53
CA ARG A 24 -1.63 -2.14 -17.36
C ARG A 24 -2.26 -3.49 -16.93
N GLN A 25 -1.44 -4.49 -16.63
CA GLN A 25 -1.91 -5.78 -16.15
C GLN A 25 -2.59 -5.65 -14.78
N THR A 26 -2.04 -4.83 -13.89
CA THR A 26 -2.65 -4.54 -12.58
C THR A 26 -4.04 -3.92 -12.76
N GLN A 27 -4.19 -2.94 -13.66
CA GLN A 27 -5.48 -2.34 -13.97
C GLN A 27 -6.50 -3.36 -14.49
N VAL A 28 -6.09 -4.25 -15.38
CA VAL A 28 -6.97 -5.32 -15.91
C VAL A 28 -7.40 -6.25 -14.76
N ARG A 29 -6.47 -6.70 -13.91
CA ARG A 29 -6.78 -7.58 -12.78
C ARG A 29 -7.70 -6.91 -11.75
N LEU A 30 -7.53 -5.61 -11.49
CA LEU A 30 -8.44 -4.85 -10.63
C LEU A 30 -9.83 -4.77 -11.24
N ALA A 31 -9.95 -4.52 -12.54
CA ALA A 31 -11.24 -4.51 -13.24
C ALA A 31 -11.93 -5.90 -13.20
N GLU A 32 -11.16 -6.99 -13.33
CA GLU A 32 -11.68 -8.34 -13.18
C GLU A 32 -12.17 -8.63 -11.76
N LEU A 33 -11.48 -8.13 -10.72
CA LEU A 33 -11.93 -8.27 -9.34
C LEU A 33 -13.29 -7.64 -9.08
N LEU A 34 -13.64 -6.54 -9.76
CA LEU A 34 -14.95 -5.90 -9.62
C LEU A 34 -16.11 -6.83 -10.01
N HIS A 35 -15.89 -7.78 -10.92
CA HIS A 35 -16.90 -8.78 -11.26
C HIS A 35 -17.13 -9.78 -10.11
N HIS A 36 -16.22 -9.83 -9.14
CA HIS A 36 -16.25 -10.71 -7.97
C HIS A 36 -16.46 -9.96 -6.66
N GLU A 37 -16.87 -8.70 -6.71
CA GLU A 37 -17.00 -7.84 -5.52
C GLU A 37 -17.91 -8.42 -4.43
N HIS A 38 -18.83 -9.31 -4.79
CA HIS A 38 -19.73 -9.97 -3.84
C HIS A 38 -19.21 -11.36 -3.37
N ALA A 39 -18.05 -11.81 -3.86
CA ALA A 39 -17.49 -13.09 -3.45
C ALA A 39 -17.02 -13.02 -1.99
N SER A 40 -17.41 -14.00 -1.18
CA SER A 40 -16.97 -14.04 0.21
C SER A 40 -15.50 -14.47 0.31
N LEU A 41 -14.76 -13.94 1.29
CA LEU A 41 -13.40 -14.35 1.59
C LEU A 41 -13.30 -15.85 1.87
N ALA A 42 -14.32 -16.44 2.51
CA ALA A 42 -14.40 -17.88 2.75
C ALA A 42 -14.47 -18.70 1.46
N MET A 43 -15.08 -18.16 0.39
CA MET A 43 -15.08 -18.78 -0.93
C MET A 43 -13.69 -18.70 -1.56
N ALA A 44 -13.06 -17.51 -1.52
CA ALA A 44 -11.70 -17.32 -2.02
C ALA A 44 -10.70 -18.27 -1.32
N GLN A 45 -10.83 -18.43 0.02
CA GLN A 45 -10.02 -19.36 0.80
C GLN A 45 -10.17 -20.80 0.33
N ARG A 46 -11.41 -21.26 0.11
CA ARG A 46 -11.69 -22.63 -0.36
C ARG A 46 -11.20 -22.90 -1.79
N CYS A 47 -11.19 -21.87 -2.63
CA CYS A 47 -10.68 -21.96 -4.00
C CYS A 47 -9.17 -21.80 -4.10
N SER A 48 -8.51 -21.44 -3.02
CA SER A 48 -7.04 -21.32 -2.96
C SER A 48 -6.40 -22.65 -2.57
N ALA A 49 -5.09 -22.79 -2.84
CA ALA A 49 -4.28 -23.92 -2.36
C ALA A 49 -3.72 -23.68 -0.95
N VAL A 50 -4.11 -22.59 -0.27
CA VAL A 50 -3.67 -22.24 1.08
C VAL A 50 -4.44 -23.06 2.09
N ASP A 51 -3.75 -23.64 3.09
CA ASP A 51 -4.39 -24.39 4.17
C ASP A 51 -5.42 -23.51 4.90
N ALA A 52 -6.57 -24.11 5.24
CA ALA A 52 -7.68 -23.40 5.87
C ALA A 52 -7.34 -22.82 7.26
N SER A 53 -6.29 -23.32 7.91
CA SER A 53 -5.79 -22.78 9.19
C SER A 53 -4.92 -21.52 9.04
N LEU A 54 -4.49 -21.20 7.81
CA LEU A 54 -3.67 -20.05 7.51
C LEU A 54 -4.52 -18.94 6.87
N PRO A 55 -4.25 -17.66 7.17
CA PRO A 55 -4.90 -16.56 6.49
C PRO A 55 -4.47 -16.51 5.02
N LEU A 56 -5.38 -16.19 4.12
CA LEU A 56 -5.09 -16.03 2.70
C LEU A 56 -4.14 -14.86 2.43
N PHE A 57 -4.24 -13.83 3.24
CA PHE A 57 -3.35 -12.66 3.25
C PHE A 57 -3.36 -12.02 4.65
N ASN A 58 -2.30 -11.31 4.96
CA ASN A 58 -2.09 -10.61 6.23
C ASN A 58 -1.84 -9.10 6.05
N THR A 59 -2.00 -8.62 4.84
CA THR A 59 -1.81 -7.21 4.47
C THR A 59 -3.05 -6.70 3.77
N LEU A 60 -3.50 -5.51 4.16
CA LEU A 60 -4.64 -4.83 3.56
C LEU A 60 -4.19 -3.56 2.86
N LEU A 61 -4.62 -3.38 1.60
CA LEU A 61 -4.54 -2.11 0.89
C LEU A 61 -5.95 -1.53 0.79
N ASN A 62 -6.13 -0.32 1.31
CA ASN A 62 -7.37 0.43 1.23
C ASN A 62 -7.13 1.69 0.39
N TYR A 63 -7.81 1.82 -0.74
CA TYR A 63 -7.74 3.00 -1.59
C TYR A 63 -9.07 3.73 -1.53
N ARG A 64 -9.04 5.01 -1.17
CA ARG A 64 -10.22 5.88 -1.06
C ARG A 64 -10.04 7.09 -1.96
N HIS A 65 -10.91 7.23 -2.94
CA HIS A 65 -11.02 8.48 -3.70
C HIS A 65 -11.91 9.45 -2.92
N ILE A 66 -11.31 10.53 -2.42
CA ILE A 66 -12.02 11.57 -1.68
C ILE A 66 -12.39 12.66 -2.68
N TYR A 67 -13.60 12.55 -3.22
CA TYR A 67 -14.15 13.63 -4.05
C TYR A 67 -14.47 14.81 -3.13
N THR A 68 -13.60 15.82 -3.11
CA THR A 68 -13.94 17.14 -2.57
C THR A 68 -14.48 17.99 -3.71
N PRO A 69 -15.82 18.15 -3.83
CA PRO A 69 -16.35 19.14 -4.77
C PRO A 69 -15.87 20.50 -4.31
N ASP A 70 -15.03 21.12 -5.12
CA ASP A 70 -14.58 22.50 -5.01
C ASP A 70 -14.03 22.95 -3.64
N ARG A 71 -12.79 22.60 -3.35
CA ARG A 71 -11.99 23.37 -2.39
C ARG A 71 -11.70 24.82 -2.88
N VAL A 72 -12.21 25.17 -4.07
CA VAL A 72 -11.98 26.49 -4.72
C VAL A 72 -13.03 27.54 -4.30
N ALA A 73 -14.04 27.20 -3.53
CA ALA A 73 -15.12 28.17 -3.25
C ALA A 73 -15.56 28.32 -1.79
N SER A 74 -14.82 27.80 -0.82
CA SER A 74 -15.22 28.08 0.57
C SER A 74 -14.06 28.14 1.55
N GLU A 75 -13.33 29.26 1.53
CA GLU A 75 -12.73 29.83 2.76
C GLU A 75 -13.80 30.16 3.83
N SER A 76 -15.01 29.63 3.70
CA SER A 76 -16.16 30.02 4.53
C SER A 76 -17.05 28.87 5.02
N SER A 77 -16.66 27.59 4.91
CA SER A 77 -17.46 26.51 5.50
C SER A 77 -16.76 25.76 6.66
N ASP A 78 -15.72 26.32 7.24
CA ASP A 78 -15.26 25.98 8.59
C ASP A 78 -16.17 26.66 9.65
N LYS A 79 -17.48 26.64 9.43
CA LYS A 79 -18.39 26.83 10.56
C LYS A 79 -18.48 25.49 11.25
N PRO A 80 -17.82 25.31 12.41
CA PRO A 80 -18.09 24.15 13.23
C PRO A 80 -19.60 24.06 13.38
N LEU A 81 -20.18 22.89 13.17
CA LEU A 81 -21.59 22.65 13.48
C LEU A 81 -21.77 23.12 14.93
N ASP A 82 -22.65 24.13 15.10
CA ASP A 82 -22.79 24.83 16.38
C ASP A 82 -23.06 23.82 17.51
N GLY A 83 -22.15 23.71 18.46
CA GLY A 83 -22.21 22.75 19.57
C GLY A 83 -21.61 21.37 19.31
N ILE A 84 -20.93 21.13 18.18
CA ILE A 84 -20.22 19.87 17.90
C ILE A 84 -18.73 20.15 17.77
N GLU A 85 -17.93 19.55 18.65
CA GLU A 85 -16.47 19.58 18.59
C GLU A 85 -15.94 18.24 18.07
N TRP A 86 -15.07 18.29 17.05
CA TRP A 86 -14.41 17.10 16.56
C TRP A 86 -13.24 16.74 17.47
N LEU A 87 -13.36 15.64 18.21
CA LEU A 87 -12.32 15.19 19.15
C LEU A 87 -11.27 14.28 18.53
N GLY A 88 -11.54 13.76 17.34
CA GLY A 88 -10.64 12.87 16.62
C GLY A 88 -11.34 11.61 16.10
N ALA A 89 -10.65 10.87 15.26
CA ALA A 89 -11.05 9.55 14.82
C ALA A 89 -9.89 8.57 15.01
N GLU A 90 -10.21 7.35 15.45
CA GLU A 90 -9.26 6.26 15.53
C GLU A 90 -9.79 5.10 14.68
N GLU A 91 -9.03 4.67 13.70
CA GLU A 91 -9.33 3.50 12.87
C GLU A 91 -8.37 2.38 13.25
N ARG A 92 -8.90 1.20 13.52
CA ARG A 92 -8.11 0.01 13.84
C ARG A 92 -8.44 -1.11 12.88
N SER A 93 -7.41 -1.83 12.46
CA SER A 93 -7.51 -3.02 11.62
C SER A 93 -7.05 -4.25 12.40
N ASN A 94 -7.61 -5.41 12.08
CA ASN A 94 -7.14 -6.71 12.57
C ASN A 94 -6.02 -7.31 11.70
N TYR A 95 -5.62 -6.62 10.63
CA TYR A 95 -4.51 -7.04 9.80
C TYR A 95 -3.18 -6.55 10.39
N PRO A 96 -2.12 -7.40 10.37
CA PRO A 96 -0.78 -7.00 10.83
C PRO A 96 -0.21 -5.77 10.12
N LEU A 97 -0.59 -5.55 8.86
CA LEU A 97 -0.19 -4.40 8.08
C LEU A 97 -1.38 -3.90 7.26
N THR A 98 -1.69 -2.61 7.40
CA THR A 98 -2.69 -1.91 6.58
C THR A 98 -2.06 -0.66 5.99
N LEU A 99 -2.18 -0.50 4.68
CA LEU A 99 -1.86 0.72 3.96
C LEU A 99 -3.14 1.33 3.44
N SER A 100 -3.44 2.55 3.87
CA SER A 100 -4.54 3.36 3.33
C SER A 100 -3.97 4.44 2.42
N VAL A 101 -4.53 4.56 1.24
CA VAL A 101 -4.23 5.60 0.25
C VAL A 101 -5.47 6.47 0.11
N GLU A 102 -5.30 7.76 0.33
CA GLU A 102 -6.33 8.77 0.17
C GLU A 102 -6.00 9.63 -1.05
N ASP A 103 -6.85 9.52 -2.07
CA ASP A 103 -6.69 10.26 -3.31
C ASP A 103 -7.56 11.54 -3.27
N PHE A 104 -6.89 12.68 -3.20
CA PHE A 104 -7.50 14.01 -3.21
C PHE A 104 -7.56 14.63 -4.62
N GLY A 105 -7.21 13.86 -5.65
CA GLY A 105 -7.15 14.29 -7.05
C GLY A 105 -5.79 14.88 -7.44
N ASN A 106 -5.29 15.88 -6.73
CA ASN A 106 -3.98 16.48 -6.98
C ASN A 106 -2.89 15.96 -6.05
N ASP A 107 -3.28 15.42 -4.90
CA ASP A 107 -2.39 14.92 -3.86
C ASP A 107 -2.82 13.53 -3.40
N LEU A 108 -1.87 12.76 -2.87
CA LEU A 108 -2.11 11.46 -2.28
C LEU A 108 -1.69 11.48 -0.80
N GLY A 109 -2.59 11.04 0.08
CA GLY A 109 -2.28 10.75 1.47
C GLY A 109 -1.95 9.27 1.64
N LEU A 110 -0.91 8.98 2.44
CA LEU A 110 -0.54 7.61 2.82
C LEU A 110 -0.61 7.45 4.33
N THR A 111 -1.37 6.46 4.78
CA THR A 111 -1.45 6.10 6.20
C THR A 111 -1.11 4.63 6.36
N VAL A 112 -0.13 4.33 7.22
CA VAL A 112 0.29 2.97 7.55
C VAL A 112 -0.08 2.64 8.98
N GLN A 113 -0.75 1.51 9.16
CA GLN A 113 -0.95 0.87 10.45
C GLN A 113 -0.19 -0.46 10.44
N ALA A 114 0.74 -0.64 11.38
CA ALA A 114 1.56 -1.83 11.45
C ALA A 114 1.59 -2.38 12.88
N ALA A 115 1.47 -3.71 13.00
CA ALA A 115 1.67 -4.39 14.27
C ALA A 115 3.16 -4.51 14.56
N HIS A 116 3.55 -4.35 15.85
CA HIS A 116 4.92 -4.61 16.28
C HIS A 116 5.38 -6.02 15.82
N PRO A 117 6.62 -6.21 15.32
CA PRO A 117 7.75 -5.27 15.32
C PRO A 117 7.92 -4.38 14.07
N LEU A 118 6.93 -4.33 13.18
CA LEU A 118 7.04 -3.52 11.97
C LEU A 118 6.98 -2.01 12.32
N SER A 119 7.89 -1.21 11.72
CA SER A 119 7.83 0.25 11.81
C SER A 119 6.91 0.80 10.72
N PRO A 120 5.82 1.50 11.08
CA PRO A 120 4.95 2.13 10.09
C PRO A 120 5.67 3.23 9.30
N GLU A 121 6.60 3.96 9.92
CA GLU A 121 7.41 4.98 9.26
C GLU A 121 8.28 4.38 8.16
N LEU A 122 8.95 3.25 8.47
CA LEU A 122 9.78 2.56 7.48
C LEU A 122 8.96 2.06 6.29
N VAL A 123 7.76 1.54 6.55
CA VAL A 123 6.84 1.12 5.46
C VAL A 123 6.42 2.31 4.61
N CYS A 124 6.12 3.47 5.22
CA CYS A 124 5.86 4.70 4.48
C CYS A 124 7.04 5.11 3.60
N ASP A 125 8.26 5.09 4.13
CA ASP A 125 9.47 5.42 3.38
C ASP A 125 9.66 4.49 2.17
N TYR A 126 9.44 3.19 2.33
CA TYR A 126 9.44 2.23 1.22
C TYR A 126 8.38 2.54 0.18
N MET A 127 7.16 2.86 0.60
CA MET A 127 6.06 3.17 -0.32
C MET A 127 6.34 4.45 -1.11
N LEU A 128 6.79 5.52 -0.44
CA LEU A 128 7.16 6.78 -1.11
C LEU A 128 8.28 6.55 -2.12
N ARG A 129 9.33 5.83 -1.72
CA ARG A 129 10.44 5.51 -2.63
C ARG A 129 9.99 4.70 -3.83
N THR A 130 9.10 3.72 -3.60
CA THR A 130 8.54 2.90 -4.69
C THR A 130 7.74 3.75 -5.66
N LEU A 131 6.90 4.67 -5.17
CA LEU A 131 6.11 5.55 -6.02
C LEU A 131 7.00 6.48 -6.85
N GLU A 132 8.02 7.09 -6.25
CA GLU A 132 9.00 7.92 -6.96
C GLU A 132 9.68 7.14 -8.09
N GLN A 133 10.15 5.93 -7.81
CA GLN A 133 10.82 5.10 -8.79
C GLN A 133 9.88 4.58 -9.88
N LEU A 134 8.63 4.28 -9.54
CA LEU A 134 7.61 3.92 -10.52
C LEU A 134 7.31 5.08 -11.49
N VAL A 135 7.13 6.29 -10.97
CA VAL A 135 6.87 7.48 -11.80
C VAL A 135 8.06 7.75 -12.72
N GLU A 136 9.29 7.75 -12.18
CA GLU A 136 10.52 7.95 -12.96
C GLU A 136 10.67 6.88 -14.05
N ALA A 137 10.43 5.62 -13.72
CA ALA A 137 10.52 4.52 -14.66
C ALA A 137 9.44 4.59 -15.76
N LEU A 138 8.20 4.95 -15.40
CA LEU A 138 7.12 5.14 -16.38
C LEU A 138 7.44 6.28 -17.36
N GLU A 139 8.09 7.34 -16.90
CA GLU A 139 8.41 8.51 -17.71
C GLU A 139 9.61 8.25 -18.63
N TYR A 140 10.69 7.64 -18.11
CA TYR A 140 11.97 7.56 -18.83
C TYR A 140 12.35 6.15 -19.30
N SER A 141 11.80 5.09 -18.72
CA SER A 141 12.17 3.71 -18.97
C SER A 141 11.01 2.71 -18.81
N PRO A 142 9.88 2.89 -19.53
CA PRO A 142 8.65 2.11 -19.31
C PRO A 142 8.81 0.61 -19.50
N GLY A 143 9.83 0.19 -20.26
CA GLY A 143 10.18 -1.22 -20.47
C GLY A 143 11.08 -1.82 -19.37
N MET A 144 11.55 -1.04 -18.40
CA MET A 144 12.40 -1.52 -17.32
C MET A 144 11.66 -2.57 -16.49
N PRO A 145 12.26 -3.74 -16.22
CA PRO A 145 11.64 -4.75 -15.36
C PRO A 145 11.31 -4.22 -13.97
N VAL A 146 10.08 -4.45 -13.49
CA VAL A 146 9.62 -3.99 -12.17
C VAL A 146 10.58 -4.40 -11.05
N ARG A 147 11.16 -5.59 -11.11
CA ARG A 147 12.13 -6.09 -10.12
C ARG A 147 13.44 -5.29 -10.04
N GLN A 148 13.70 -4.38 -11.00
CA GLN A 148 14.90 -3.53 -11.02
C GLN A 148 14.66 -2.16 -10.40
N LEU A 149 13.43 -1.86 -9.99
CA LEU A 149 13.15 -0.63 -9.25
C LEU A 149 13.94 -0.60 -7.94
N ASP A 150 14.62 0.51 -7.69
CA ASP A 150 15.36 0.74 -6.45
C ASP A 150 14.43 1.27 -5.36
N ILE A 151 13.78 0.35 -4.67
CA ILE A 151 12.79 0.65 -3.64
C ILE A 151 13.38 0.85 -2.24
N LEU A 152 14.70 0.60 -2.07
CA LEU A 152 15.33 0.68 -0.75
C LEU A 152 15.58 2.14 -0.35
N PRO A 153 14.98 2.62 0.76
CA PRO A 153 15.24 3.97 1.24
C PRO A 153 16.73 4.17 1.55
N PRO A 154 17.32 5.36 1.25
CA PRO A 154 18.75 5.61 1.45
C PRO A 154 19.22 5.36 2.89
N LYS A 155 18.44 5.77 3.88
CA LYS A 155 18.75 5.56 5.31
C LYS A 155 18.82 4.07 5.67
N GLU A 156 17.92 3.27 5.14
CA GLU A 156 17.88 1.83 5.37
C GLU A 156 19.06 1.14 4.68
N ARG A 157 19.41 1.58 3.47
CA ARG A 157 20.60 1.11 2.76
C ARG A 157 21.87 1.34 3.56
N ASP A 158 22.03 2.55 4.13
CA ASP A 158 23.20 2.89 4.93
C ASP A 158 23.26 2.06 6.21
N ALA A 159 22.13 1.82 6.86
CA ALA A 159 22.05 0.97 8.05
C ALA A 159 22.46 -0.48 7.73
N LEU A 160 21.86 -1.08 6.67
CA LEU A 160 22.18 -2.44 6.23
C LEU A 160 23.65 -2.61 5.84
N LEU A 161 24.23 -1.63 5.16
CA LEU A 161 25.66 -1.65 4.80
C LEU A 161 26.55 -1.60 6.04
N LYS A 162 26.20 -0.78 7.03
CA LYS A 162 26.93 -0.69 8.29
C LYS A 162 26.88 -2.02 9.05
N ASP A 163 25.70 -2.58 9.22
CA ASP A 163 25.50 -3.86 9.91
C ASP A 163 26.26 -4.99 9.19
N TRP A 164 26.24 -5.01 7.86
CA TRP A 164 26.98 -5.99 7.07
C TRP A 164 28.49 -5.86 7.23
N ILE A 165 29.02 -4.63 7.24
CA ILE A 165 30.45 -4.36 7.48
C ILE A 165 30.86 -4.80 8.88
N GLU A 166 30.06 -4.50 9.91
CA GLU A 166 30.31 -4.90 11.29
C GLU A 166 30.32 -6.45 11.45
N ALA A 167 29.31 -7.12 10.85
CA ALA A 167 29.22 -8.58 10.85
C ALA A 167 30.43 -9.23 10.13
N SER A 168 30.86 -8.66 9.00
CA SER A 168 32.02 -9.18 8.25
C SER A 168 33.32 -9.01 9.00
N ARG A 169 33.50 -7.94 9.77
CA ARG A 169 34.65 -7.72 10.63
C ARG A 169 34.71 -8.73 11.78
N ALA A 170 33.58 -8.96 12.45
CA ALA A 170 33.46 -9.92 13.53
C ALA A 170 33.81 -11.35 13.07
N GLN A 171 33.47 -11.73 11.83
CA GLN A 171 33.83 -13.02 11.26
C GLN A 171 35.32 -13.14 10.90
N ALA A 172 35.98 -12.03 10.56
CA ALA A 172 37.41 -12.03 10.20
C ALA A 172 38.33 -12.07 11.41
N GLU A 173 37.85 -11.79 12.62
CA GLU A 173 38.57 -11.81 13.89
C GLU A 173 38.47 -13.16 14.63
N THR A 174 37.69 -14.12 14.08
CA THR A 174 37.50 -15.47 14.63
C THR A 174 38.28 -16.49 13.84
#